data_3d735a72fb9ec7074a78d001b758ed3f
#
_entry.id   3d735a72fb9ec7074a78d001b758ed3f
#
_cell.length_a   1.000
_cell.length_b   1.000
_cell.length_c   1.000
_cell.angle_alpha   90.00
_cell.angle_beta   90.00
_cell.angle_gamma   90.00
#
_symmetry.space_group_name_H-M   'P 1'
#
loop_
_entity.id
_entity.type
_entity.pdbx_description
1 polymer ?
#
loop_
_entity_poly.entity_id
_entity_poly.type
_entity_poly.pdbx_seq_one_letter_code
_entity_poly.pdbx_strand_id
1 'polypeptide(L)'
;KRIGLFHNFIDSSYTVENKNFYILNLGKKTDSIYIKPSKSFSKKTKKLSIKDIDTYLMQLKDKFQKEGKPFTKIQLTNLSYKKNKLFSSLLITESKKRTIDSIVIKGYTNFPEAYLKYYFKTGKSSIFNKKTTSILTQKIKTLDFIEQTKEPEVLFNENSTKLFLYLKKKKRSSFQGLLNFNST
;
A
#
# COMPACT_ATOMS: atom_id res chain seq x y z
N LYS A 1 -3.77 23.55 -6.42
CA LYS A 1 -4.15 22.76 -7.62
C LYS A 1 -5.11 21.62 -7.28
N ARG A 2 -5.00 20.98 -6.10
CA ARG A 2 -5.90 19.87 -5.66
C ARG A 2 -7.39 20.26 -5.57
N ILE A 3 -7.69 21.56 -5.47
CA ILE A 3 -9.07 22.07 -5.42
C ILE A 3 -9.61 22.49 -6.79
N GLY A 4 -8.90 22.18 -7.88
CA GLY A 4 -9.35 22.47 -9.26
C GLY A 4 -8.98 23.84 -9.80
N LEU A 5 -8.14 24.61 -9.12
CA LEU A 5 -7.67 25.92 -9.56
C LEU A 5 -6.34 25.79 -10.32
N PHE A 6 -6.41 25.42 -11.60
CA PHE A 6 -5.22 25.14 -12.42
C PHE A 6 -4.64 26.40 -13.10
N HIS A 7 -5.41 27.49 -13.21
CA HIS A 7 -5.05 28.71 -13.89
C HIS A 7 -4.88 29.90 -12.93
N ASN A 8 -4.54 29.60 -11.67
CA ASN A 8 -4.24 30.64 -10.71
C ASN A 8 -2.85 31.26 -10.98
N PHE A 9 -2.75 32.57 -10.91
CA PHE A 9 -1.50 33.31 -11.03
C PHE A 9 -1.51 34.52 -10.11
N ILE A 10 -0.32 35.05 -9.85
CA ILE A 10 -0.17 36.33 -9.12
C ILE A 10 -0.43 37.45 -10.12
N ASP A 11 -1.50 38.22 -9.90
CA ASP A 11 -1.90 39.31 -10.77
C ASP A 11 -0.98 40.52 -10.52
N SER A 12 -0.78 40.86 -9.25
CA SER A 12 0.09 41.98 -8.83
C SER A 12 0.64 41.72 -7.42
N SER A 13 1.69 42.46 -7.07
CA SER A 13 2.25 42.49 -5.73
C SER A 13 2.62 43.91 -5.33
N TYR A 14 2.52 44.24 -4.05
CA TYR A 14 2.93 45.51 -3.49
C TYR A 14 3.48 45.30 -2.08
N THR A 15 4.30 46.25 -1.64
CA THR A 15 4.94 46.22 -0.32
C THR A 15 4.45 47.41 0.53
N VAL A 16 4.01 47.10 1.75
CA VAL A 16 3.65 48.12 2.75
C VAL A 16 4.32 47.72 4.06
N GLU A 17 5.00 48.66 4.71
CA GLU A 17 5.68 48.50 6.01
C GLU A 17 6.53 47.20 6.08
N ASN A 18 7.39 46.98 5.07
CA ASN A 18 8.23 45.76 4.92
C ASN A 18 7.46 44.43 4.82
N LYS A 19 6.15 44.43 4.56
CA LYS A 19 5.32 43.26 4.29
C LYS A 19 4.95 43.21 2.83
N ASN A 20 5.16 42.06 2.20
CA ASN A 20 4.78 41.82 0.82
C ASN A 20 3.35 41.29 0.74
N PHE A 21 2.52 41.94 -0.07
CA PHE A 21 1.15 41.52 -0.37
C PHE A 21 1.08 41.05 -1.81
N TYR A 22 0.28 39.99 -2.05
CA TYR A 22 0.08 39.40 -3.37
C TYR A 22 -1.40 39.35 -3.69
N ILE A 23 -1.80 39.86 -4.85
CA ILE A 23 -3.14 39.71 -5.38
C ILE A 23 -3.15 38.48 -6.26
N LEU A 24 -3.97 37.49 -5.90
CA LEU A 24 -4.09 36.22 -6.61
C LEU A 24 -5.32 36.21 -7.49
N ASN A 25 -5.12 35.97 -8.78
CA ASN A 25 -6.21 35.61 -9.67
C ASN A 25 -6.40 34.10 -9.62
N LEU A 26 -7.54 33.65 -9.10
CA LEU A 26 -7.83 32.21 -8.92
C LEU A 26 -8.24 31.52 -10.22
N GLY A 27 -8.61 32.27 -11.25
CA GLY A 27 -9.08 31.70 -12.50
C GLY A 27 -10.39 30.91 -12.35
N LYS A 28 -10.76 30.18 -13.39
CA LYS A 28 -11.95 29.29 -13.37
C LYS A 28 -11.64 27.97 -12.67
N LYS A 29 -12.50 27.57 -11.75
CA LYS A 29 -12.42 26.28 -11.08
C LYS A 29 -12.85 25.17 -12.01
N THR A 30 -12.06 24.07 -12.03
CA THR A 30 -12.37 22.84 -12.76
C THR A 30 -12.71 21.75 -11.76
N ASP A 31 -13.91 21.21 -11.80
CA ASP A 31 -14.39 20.21 -10.85
C ASP A 31 -14.22 18.77 -11.34
N SER A 32 -13.96 18.56 -12.63
CA SER A 32 -13.87 17.22 -13.20
C SER A 32 -12.73 17.08 -14.23
N ILE A 33 -12.22 15.85 -14.30
CA ILE A 33 -11.20 15.41 -15.26
C ILE A 33 -11.75 14.27 -16.11
N TYR A 34 -11.38 14.25 -17.37
CA TYR A 34 -11.65 13.18 -18.33
C TYR A 34 -10.37 12.38 -18.54
N ILE A 35 -10.36 11.14 -18.06
CA ILE A 35 -9.20 10.25 -18.12
C ILE A 35 -9.38 9.25 -19.25
N LYS A 36 -8.51 9.33 -20.27
CA LYS A 36 -8.42 8.32 -21.32
C LYS A 36 -7.61 7.14 -20.77
N PRO A 37 -8.17 5.94 -20.70
CA PRO A 37 -7.46 4.79 -20.15
C PRO A 37 -6.37 4.30 -21.10
N SER A 38 -5.40 3.56 -20.56
CA SER A 38 -4.45 2.79 -21.36
C SER A 38 -5.21 1.77 -22.22
N LYS A 39 -4.75 1.55 -23.46
CA LYS A 39 -5.40 0.61 -24.41
C LYS A 39 -5.54 -0.81 -23.84
N SER A 40 -4.62 -1.22 -22.98
CA SER A 40 -4.63 -2.54 -22.32
C SER A 40 -5.65 -2.67 -21.19
N PHE A 41 -6.19 -1.55 -20.67
CA PHE A 41 -7.00 -1.58 -19.46
C PHE A 41 -8.50 -1.34 -19.72
N SER A 42 -8.85 -0.41 -20.59
CA SER A 42 -10.25 -0.10 -20.94
C SER A 42 -10.31 0.70 -22.25
N LYS A 43 -11.46 0.65 -22.93
CA LYS A 43 -11.71 1.44 -24.14
C LYS A 43 -12.46 2.75 -23.87
N LYS A 44 -13.07 2.91 -22.69
CA LYS A 44 -13.96 4.05 -22.40
C LYS A 44 -13.26 5.12 -21.56
N THR A 45 -13.35 6.39 -21.99
CA THR A 45 -12.92 7.55 -21.20
C THR A 45 -13.76 7.65 -19.93
N LYS A 46 -13.10 7.84 -18.79
CA LYS A 46 -13.74 7.97 -17.48
C LYS A 46 -13.77 9.43 -17.05
N LYS A 47 -14.95 9.94 -16.68
CA LYS A 47 -15.10 11.24 -16.02
C LYS A 47 -15.03 11.04 -14.53
N LEU A 48 -14.19 11.82 -13.83
CA LEU A 48 -14.05 11.81 -12.39
C LEU A 48 -14.09 13.23 -11.83
N SER A 49 -14.51 13.38 -10.57
CA SER A 49 -14.26 14.60 -9.83
C SER A 49 -12.75 14.74 -9.56
N ILE A 50 -12.26 15.97 -9.53
CA ILE A 50 -10.85 16.25 -9.17
C ILE A 50 -10.54 15.70 -7.76
N LYS A 51 -11.51 15.74 -6.85
CA LYS A 51 -11.36 15.23 -5.47
C LYS A 51 -11.18 13.71 -5.42
N ASP A 52 -11.71 12.98 -6.40
CA ASP A 52 -11.73 11.51 -6.41
C ASP A 52 -10.53 10.90 -7.16
N ILE A 53 -9.65 11.73 -7.74
CA ILE A 53 -8.49 11.24 -8.51
C ILE A 53 -7.59 10.37 -7.65
N ASP A 54 -7.20 10.85 -6.47
CA ASP A 54 -6.29 10.12 -5.59
C ASP A 54 -6.90 8.78 -5.17
N THR A 55 -8.18 8.77 -4.80
CA THR A 55 -8.92 7.55 -4.44
C THR A 55 -8.96 6.57 -5.61
N TYR A 56 -9.22 7.05 -6.82
CA TYR A 56 -9.23 6.21 -8.01
C TYR A 56 -7.86 5.58 -8.31
N LEU A 57 -6.78 6.38 -8.24
CA LEU A 57 -5.42 5.88 -8.44
C LEU A 57 -5.02 4.87 -7.36
N MET A 58 -5.42 5.10 -6.11
CA MET A 58 -5.22 4.14 -5.00
C MET A 58 -5.96 2.83 -5.25
N GLN A 59 -7.22 2.86 -5.69
CA GLN A 59 -7.99 1.67 -6.02
C GLN A 59 -7.31 0.85 -7.14
N LEU A 60 -6.80 1.52 -8.17
CA LEU A 60 -6.04 0.87 -9.23
C LEU A 60 -4.75 0.22 -8.68
N LYS A 61 -4.01 0.93 -7.85
CA LYS A 61 -2.81 0.41 -7.21
C LYS A 61 -3.11 -0.82 -6.35
N ASP A 62 -4.17 -0.77 -5.55
CA ASP A 62 -4.60 -1.90 -4.73
C ASP A 62 -5.00 -3.12 -5.57
N LYS A 63 -5.64 -2.90 -6.73
CA LYS A 63 -5.96 -3.98 -7.68
C LYS A 63 -4.67 -4.70 -8.12
N PHE A 64 -3.67 -3.97 -8.61
CA PHE A 64 -2.41 -4.57 -9.04
C PHE A 64 -1.63 -5.22 -7.89
N GLN A 65 -1.68 -4.65 -6.69
CA GLN A 65 -1.11 -5.29 -5.51
C GLN A 65 -1.78 -6.62 -5.18
N LYS A 66 -3.12 -6.71 -5.26
CA LYS A 66 -3.85 -7.97 -5.08
C LYS A 66 -3.49 -9.02 -6.13
N GLU A 67 -3.18 -8.58 -7.35
CA GLU A 67 -2.72 -9.44 -8.43
C GLU A 67 -1.23 -9.86 -8.29
N GLY A 68 -0.55 -9.40 -7.23
CA GLY A 68 0.86 -9.68 -6.99
C GLY A 68 1.83 -8.81 -7.79
N LYS A 69 1.39 -7.67 -8.29
CA LYS A 69 2.20 -6.71 -9.06
C LYS A 69 2.47 -5.43 -8.25
N PRO A 70 3.22 -5.50 -7.12
CA PRO A 70 3.36 -4.38 -6.17
C PRO A 70 4.10 -3.17 -6.73
N PHE A 71 4.91 -3.35 -7.77
CA PHE A 71 5.74 -2.29 -8.37
C PHE A 71 5.13 -1.68 -9.63
N THR A 72 3.85 -1.97 -9.94
CA THR A 72 3.15 -1.35 -11.06
C THR A 72 3.11 0.16 -10.89
N LYS A 73 3.59 0.88 -11.91
CA LYS A 73 3.55 2.34 -11.96
C LYS A 73 2.27 2.78 -12.64
N ILE A 74 1.56 3.72 -11.99
CA ILE A 74 0.30 4.28 -12.47
C ILE A 74 0.46 5.79 -12.48
N GLN A 75 0.32 6.42 -13.64
CA GLN A 75 0.57 7.84 -13.83
C GLN A 75 -0.51 8.47 -14.71
N LEU A 76 -0.88 9.69 -14.40
CA LEU A 76 -1.63 10.55 -15.30
C LEU A 76 -0.64 11.35 -16.14
N THR A 77 -0.75 11.22 -17.45
CA THR A 77 0.10 11.88 -18.45
C THR A 77 -0.72 12.72 -19.39
N ASN A 78 -0.05 13.54 -20.22
CA ASN A 78 -0.69 14.36 -21.24
C ASN A 78 -1.84 15.22 -20.70
N LEU A 79 -1.58 15.88 -19.55
CA LEU A 79 -2.54 16.77 -18.95
C LEU A 79 -2.78 17.96 -19.89
N SER A 80 -4.03 18.16 -20.29
CA SER A 80 -4.41 19.24 -21.18
C SER A 80 -5.75 19.86 -20.78
N TYR A 81 -5.86 21.16 -20.97
CA TYR A 81 -7.07 21.91 -20.68
C TYR A 81 -7.68 22.43 -21.99
N LYS A 82 -8.87 21.98 -22.32
CA LYS A 82 -9.59 22.34 -23.56
C LYS A 82 -11.06 22.60 -23.26
N LYS A 83 -11.62 23.69 -23.80
CA LYS A 83 -13.05 24.05 -23.66
C LYS A 83 -13.55 23.93 -22.20
N ASN A 84 -12.81 24.49 -21.24
CA ASN A 84 -13.11 24.45 -19.80
C ASN A 84 -13.15 23.03 -19.18
N LYS A 85 -12.52 22.04 -19.82
CA LYS A 85 -12.44 20.66 -19.35
C LYS A 85 -10.99 20.20 -19.24
N LEU A 86 -10.69 19.49 -18.20
CA LEU A 86 -9.37 18.89 -18.00
C LEU A 86 -9.35 17.47 -18.57
N PHE A 87 -8.34 17.17 -19.35
CA PHE A 87 -8.13 15.86 -19.98
C PHE A 87 -6.79 15.30 -19.55
N SER A 88 -6.70 13.99 -19.41
CA SER A 88 -5.46 13.28 -19.14
C SER A 88 -5.50 11.88 -19.75
N SER A 89 -4.33 11.29 -19.92
CA SER A 89 -4.15 9.87 -20.27
C SER A 89 -3.68 9.10 -19.05
N LEU A 90 -4.24 7.91 -18.82
CA LEU A 90 -3.76 6.99 -17.79
C LEU A 90 -2.68 6.10 -18.41
N LEU A 91 -1.47 6.19 -17.89
CA LEU A 91 -0.35 5.32 -18.23
C LEU A 91 -0.16 4.29 -17.11
N ILE A 92 -0.22 3.02 -17.45
CA ILE A 92 0.02 1.89 -16.54
C ILE A 92 1.21 1.09 -17.07
N THR A 93 2.28 1.04 -16.29
CA THR A 93 3.45 0.19 -16.54
C THR A 93 3.42 -0.95 -15.54
N GLU A 94 2.92 -2.11 -15.98
CA GLU A 94 2.76 -3.26 -15.11
C GLU A 94 4.12 -3.84 -14.71
N SER A 95 4.28 -4.17 -13.43
CA SER A 95 5.44 -4.91 -12.95
C SER A 95 5.28 -6.42 -13.13
N LYS A 96 6.39 -7.15 -13.05
CA LYS A 96 6.36 -8.61 -12.95
C LYS A 96 5.58 -9.02 -11.69
N LYS A 97 4.87 -10.15 -11.78
CA LYS A 97 4.20 -10.75 -10.64
C LYS A 97 5.23 -11.25 -9.63
N ARG A 98 4.97 -11.01 -8.35
CA ARG A 98 5.82 -11.42 -7.23
C ARG A 98 5.12 -12.48 -6.39
N THR A 99 5.88 -13.48 -5.99
CA THR A 99 5.48 -14.54 -5.05
C THR A 99 6.36 -14.44 -3.80
N ILE A 100 5.95 -15.03 -2.68
CA ILE A 100 6.83 -15.21 -1.52
C ILE A 100 7.57 -16.53 -1.74
N ASP A 101 8.85 -16.44 -2.10
CA ASP A 101 9.66 -17.60 -2.48
C ASP A 101 10.28 -18.27 -1.26
N SER A 102 10.58 -17.52 -0.21
CA SER A 102 11.10 -18.05 1.05
C SER A 102 10.70 -17.20 2.25
N ILE A 103 10.56 -17.86 3.41
CA ILE A 103 10.41 -17.22 4.71
C ILE A 103 11.65 -17.54 5.54
N VAL A 104 12.22 -16.51 6.15
CA VAL A 104 13.39 -16.61 7.02
C VAL A 104 12.98 -16.19 8.44
N ILE A 105 13.14 -17.09 9.40
CA ILE A 105 12.92 -16.79 10.83
C ILE A 105 14.21 -16.21 11.41
N LYS A 106 14.10 -15.09 12.10
CA LYS A 106 15.17 -14.45 12.87
C LYS A 106 14.83 -14.46 14.35
N GLY A 107 15.81 -14.78 15.19
CA GLY A 107 15.70 -14.76 16.66
C GLY A 107 15.17 -16.05 17.30
N TYR A 108 14.61 -17.00 16.53
CA TYR A 108 14.20 -18.32 17.02
C TYR A 108 14.78 -19.42 16.13
N THR A 109 16.01 -19.83 16.42
CA THR A 109 16.79 -20.79 15.61
C THR A 109 16.11 -22.14 15.41
N ASN A 110 15.43 -22.68 16.41
CA ASN A 110 14.79 -23.98 16.39
C ASN A 110 13.27 -23.89 16.09
N PHE A 111 12.84 -22.90 15.32
CA PHE A 111 11.44 -22.79 14.92
C PHE A 111 11.07 -23.95 13.98
N PRO A 112 9.96 -24.68 14.23
CA PRO A 112 9.59 -25.83 13.41
C PRO A 112 9.23 -25.39 11.96
N GLU A 113 10.05 -25.75 10.99
CA GLU A 113 9.80 -25.38 9.57
C GLU A 113 8.46 -25.93 9.03
N ALA A 114 8.03 -27.10 9.50
CA ALA A 114 6.75 -27.67 9.14
C ALA A 114 5.59 -26.72 9.48
N TYR A 115 5.72 -25.97 10.59
CA TYR A 115 4.74 -24.99 11.01
C TYR A 115 4.60 -23.83 10.01
N LEU A 116 5.72 -23.41 9.39
CA LEU A 116 5.72 -22.37 8.36
C LEU A 116 4.94 -22.83 7.12
N LYS A 117 5.18 -24.06 6.68
CA LYS A 117 4.55 -24.60 5.49
C LYS A 117 3.05 -24.81 5.69
N TYR A 118 2.66 -25.36 6.83
CA TYR A 118 1.28 -25.75 7.09
C TYR A 118 0.43 -24.58 7.58
N TYR A 119 0.90 -23.85 8.59
CA TYR A 119 0.12 -22.81 9.26
C TYR A 119 0.05 -21.51 8.46
N PHE A 120 1.14 -21.14 7.81
CA PHE A 120 1.20 -19.93 6.99
C PHE A 120 0.84 -20.17 5.53
N LYS A 121 0.58 -21.40 5.13
CA LYS A 121 0.33 -21.78 3.73
C LYS A 121 1.38 -21.20 2.78
N THR A 122 2.63 -21.22 3.21
CA THR A 122 3.75 -20.73 2.42
C THR A 122 4.20 -21.81 1.46
N GLY A 123 3.99 -21.61 0.22
CA GLY A 123 4.49 -22.45 -0.86
C GLY A 123 4.90 -21.56 -2.02
N LYS A 124 5.62 -22.13 -2.98
CA LYS A 124 6.06 -21.46 -4.22
C LYS A 124 4.95 -20.73 -5.01
N SER A 125 3.70 -20.82 -4.57
CA SER A 125 2.51 -20.25 -5.23
C SER A 125 1.86 -19.09 -4.48
N SER A 126 2.37 -18.69 -3.29
CA SER A 126 1.73 -17.60 -2.56
C SER A 126 2.09 -16.25 -3.17
N ILE A 127 1.11 -15.64 -3.83
CA ILE A 127 1.24 -14.31 -4.41
C ILE A 127 1.58 -13.32 -3.30
N PHE A 128 2.65 -12.53 -3.51
CA PHE A 128 2.96 -11.44 -2.60
C PHE A 128 1.86 -10.38 -2.64
N ASN A 129 1.29 -10.11 -1.49
CA ASN A 129 0.34 -9.02 -1.29
C ASN A 129 0.63 -8.38 0.06
N LYS A 130 0.57 -7.06 0.15
CA LYS A 130 0.78 -6.34 1.42
C LYS A 130 -0.15 -6.84 2.54
N LYS A 131 -1.37 -7.27 2.21
CA LYS A 131 -2.30 -7.89 3.17
C LYS A 131 -1.79 -9.25 3.68
N THR A 132 -1.01 -9.99 2.89
CA THR A 132 -0.47 -11.28 3.30
C THR A 132 0.45 -11.12 4.51
N THR A 133 1.30 -10.11 4.55
CA THR A 133 2.17 -9.83 5.70
C THR A 133 1.36 -9.45 6.94
N SER A 134 0.33 -8.62 6.81
CA SER A 134 -0.55 -8.26 7.93
C SER A 134 -1.33 -9.47 8.47
N ILE A 135 -1.83 -10.35 7.60
CA ILE A 135 -2.51 -11.59 8.00
C ILE A 135 -1.53 -12.52 8.73
N LEU A 136 -0.29 -12.64 8.25
CA LEU A 136 0.75 -13.41 8.92
C LEU A 136 1.05 -12.87 10.32
N THR A 137 1.22 -11.56 10.46
CA THR A 137 1.41 -10.91 11.76
C THR A 137 0.25 -11.20 12.72
N GLN A 138 -1.00 -11.10 12.26
CA GLN A 138 -2.15 -11.44 13.09
C GLN A 138 -2.15 -12.90 13.52
N LYS A 139 -1.87 -13.83 12.61
CA LYS A 139 -1.76 -15.25 12.93
C LYS A 139 -0.64 -15.56 13.93
N ILE A 140 0.52 -14.90 13.80
CA ILE A 140 1.63 -15.05 14.75
C ILE A 140 1.19 -14.63 16.17
N LYS A 141 0.44 -13.53 16.27
CA LYS A 141 -0.05 -13.03 17.58
C LYS A 141 -1.02 -13.99 18.28
N THR A 142 -1.70 -14.89 17.54
CA THR A 142 -2.57 -15.92 18.14
C THR A 142 -1.85 -17.16 18.65
N LEU A 143 -0.52 -17.24 18.47
CA LEU A 143 0.28 -18.38 18.90
C LEU A 143 0.88 -18.13 20.29
N ASP A 144 0.51 -18.99 21.24
CA ASP A 144 0.90 -18.79 22.65
C ASP A 144 2.37 -19.08 22.94
N PHE A 145 3.06 -19.82 22.06
CA PHE A 145 4.44 -20.25 22.26
C PHE A 145 5.49 -19.36 21.59
N ILE A 146 5.05 -18.35 20.83
CA ILE A 146 5.94 -17.38 20.15
C ILE A 146 5.50 -15.95 20.40
N GLU A 147 6.46 -15.05 20.27
CA GLU A 147 6.25 -13.61 20.29
C GLU A 147 6.97 -12.98 19.11
N GLN A 148 6.28 -12.10 18.42
CA GLN A 148 6.87 -11.29 17.36
C GLN A 148 7.64 -10.12 18.00
N THR A 149 8.94 -10.00 17.70
CA THR A 149 9.81 -8.96 18.28
C THR A 149 9.91 -7.72 17.38
N LYS A 150 9.63 -7.86 16.08
CA LYS A 150 9.67 -6.80 15.10
C LYS A 150 8.66 -7.08 13.98
N GLU A 151 8.16 -6.05 13.31
CA GLU A 151 7.31 -6.21 12.12
C GLU A 151 8.03 -6.96 11.01
N PRO A 152 7.31 -7.79 10.22
CA PRO A 152 7.89 -8.52 9.12
C PRO A 152 8.53 -7.61 8.07
N GLU A 153 9.68 -8.00 7.56
CA GLU A 153 10.38 -7.30 6.48
C GLU A 153 10.36 -8.12 5.20
N VAL A 154 10.24 -7.44 4.07
CA VAL A 154 10.25 -8.09 2.76
C VAL A 154 11.44 -7.59 1.96
N LEU A 155 12.28 -8.54 1.52
CA LEU A 155 13.39 -8.28 0.62
C LEU A 155 13.00 -8.73 -0.80
N PHE A 156 13.00 -7.77 -1.71
CA PHE A 156 12.79 -8.03 -3.13
C PHE A 156 14.15 -8.04 -3.84
N ASN A 157 14.55 -9.20 -4.30
CA ASN A 157 15.65 -9.33 -5.24
C ASN A 157 15.10 -9.29 -6.67
N GLU A 158 15.97 -9.35 -7.67
CA GLU A 158 15.56 -9.31 -9.07
C GLU A 158 14.52 -10.38 -9.41
N ASN A 159 14.73 -11.63 -8.99
CA ASN A 159 13.89 -12.78 -9.32
C ASN A 159 13.29 -13.50 -8.10
N SER A 160 13.49 -13.00 -6.88
CA SER A 160 13.00 -13.64 -5.67
C SER A 160 12.50 -12.64 -4.63
N THR A 161 11.59 -13.09 -3.78
CA THR A 161 11.05 -12.34 -2.65
C THR A 161 11.22 -13.14 -1.38
N LYS A 162 11.96 -12.60 -0.41
CA LYS A 162 12.17 -13.22 0.90
C LYS A 162 11.40 -12.44 1.96
N LEU A 163 10.67 -13.16 2.79
CA LEU A 163 9.96 -12.60 3.94
C LEU A 163 10.73 -12.94 5.22
N PHE A 164 11.14 -11.93 5.96
CA PHE A 164 11.78 -12.10 7.26
C PHE A 164 10.76 -11.94 8.37
N LEU A 165 10.69 -12.93 9.25
CA LEU A 165 9.86 -12.92 10.45
C LEU A 165 10.78 -12.88 11.67
N TYR A 166 10.59 -11.91 12.54
CA TYR A 166 11.38 -11.72 13.76
C TYR A 166 10.60 -12.28 14.94
N LEU A 167 10.99 -13.48 15.38
CA LEU A 167 10.26 -14.24 16.40
C LEU A 167 11.17 -14.62 17.55
N LYS A 168 10.62 -14.69 18.76
CA LYS A 168 11.26 -15.34 19.90
C LYS A 168 10.31 -16.37 20.52
N LYS A 169 10.87 -17.38 21.17
CA LYS A 169 10.11 -18.34 21.97
C LYS A 169 9.56 -17.64 23.21
N LYS A 170 8.24 -17.72 23.44
CA LYS A 170 7.67 -17.31 24.72
C LYS A 170 8.10 -18.28 25.81
N LYS A 171 8.51 -17.76 26.96
CA LYS A 171 8.64 -18.57 28.17
C LYS A 171 7.23 -19.04 28.54
N ARG A 172 7.02 -20.33 28.72
CA ARG A 172 5.78 -20.84 29.30
C ARG A 172 5.66 -20.22 30.70
N SER A 173 4.63 -19.43 30.96
CA SER A 173 4.23 -19.12 32.30
C SER A 173 3.92 -20.44 33.01
N SER A 174 4.53 -20.69 34.15
CA SER A 174 4.25 -21.84 34.99
C SER A 174 2.75 -21.86 35.27
N PHE A 175 2.11 -22.99 34.97
CA PHE A 175 0.74 -23.26 35.36
C PHE A 175 0.72 -23.33 36.90
N GLN A 176 0.29 -22.27 37.58
CA GLN A 176 -0.09 -22.33 38.98
C GLN A 176 -1.49 -22.97 39.03
N GLY A 177 -1.53 -24.29 39.02
CA GLY A 177 -2.70 -25.06 39.40
C GLY A 177 -2.94 -24.86 40.88
N LEU A 178 -3.91 -24.04 41.25
CA LEU A 178 -4.49 -24.03 42.60
C LEU A 178 -5.27 -25.35 42.78
N LEU A 179 -4.62 -26.35 43.30
CA LEU A 179 -5.27 -27.55 43.84
C LEU A 179 -5.87 -27.16 45.21
N ASN A 180 -7.11 -26.76 45.25
CA ASN A 180 -7.88 -26.66 46.48
C ASN A 180 -8.27 -28.09 46.91
N PHE A 181 -7.52 -28.67 47.81
CA PHE A 181 -7.99 -29.83 48.59
C PHE A 181 -8.87 -29.34 49.71
N ASN A 182 -10.19 -29.44 49.58
CA ASN A 182 -11.10 -29.38 50.70
C ASN A 182 -11.07 -30.75 51.40
N SER A 183 -10.42 -30.83 52.55
CA SER A 183 -10.60 -31.92 53.48
C SER A 183 -11.87 -31.63 54.33
N THR A 184 -12.88 -32.46 54.17
CA THR A 184 -13.97 -32.62 55.13
C THR A 184 -13.51 -33.44 56.31
#